data_efb1759f2c837874b1ae4b912680ba5f
#
_entry.id   efb1759f2c837874b1ae4b912680ba5f
#
_cell.length_a   1.000
_cell.length_b   1.000
_cell.length_c   1.000
_cell.angle_alpha   90.00
_cell.angle_beta   90.00
_cell.angle_gamma   90.00
#
_symmetry.space_group_name_H-M   'P 1'
#
loop_
_entity.id
_entity.type
_entity.pdbx_description
1 polymer ?
#
loop_
_entity_poly.entity_id
_entity_poly.type
_entity_poly.pdbx_seq_one_letter_code
_entity_poly.pdbx_strand_id
1 'polypeptide(L)'
;MRFEKDVKYAVLAILIYAAEAAFGKYIAVAGAVPMLTFSFLIVCSAKESDLSYVMVLAVILGAVTDIMHGHGFGTYTIAFAFSAFYTFKLKNAIFSSGWLFLVIDAFLLTFLVQFFYMITHIGDIGSGNFLRCLWSLVLPQAVYNTLICCLFYFISGKISRKRR
;
A
#
# COMPACT_ATOMS: atom_id res chain seq x y z
N MET A 1 -6.58 24.06 10.83
CA MET A 1 -5.83 22.90 11.37
C MET A 1 -6.10 21.56 10.63
N ARG A 2 -7.35 21.24 10.26
CA ARG A 2 -7.65 19.99 9.51
C ARG A 2 -7.14 20.09 8.07
N PHE A 3 -7.43 21.17 7.38
CA PHE A 3 -7.02 21.45 5.99
C PHE A 3 -5.50 21.39 5.76
N GLU A 4 -4.70 21.89 6.70
CA GLU A 4 -3.21 21.81 6.60
C GLU A 4 -2.67 20.38 6.69
N LYS A 5 -3.33 19.51 7.46
CA LYS A 5 -2.98 18.09 7.53
C LYS A 5 -3.29 17.40 6.21
N ASP A 6 -4.47 17.66 5.66
CA ASP A 6 -4.94 17.04 4.44
C ASP A 6 -4.05 17.39 3.26
N VAL A 7 -3.66 18.67 3.15
CA VAL A 7 -2.69 19.13 2.14
C VAL A 7 -1.32 18.47 2.31
N LYS A 8 -0.82 18.32 3.55
CA LYS A 8 0.48 17.66 3.79
C LYS A 8 0.49 16.19 3.38
N TYR A 9 -0.57 15.44 3.69
CA TYR A 9 -0.67 14.04 3.28
C TYR A 9 -0.82 13.91 1.77
N ALA A 10 -1.58 14.81 1.11
CA ALA A 10 -1.71 14.83 -0.33
C ALA A 10 -0.37 15.13 -1.03
N VAL A 11 0.36 16.14 -0.57
CA VAL A 11 1.70 16.46 -1.08
C VAL A 11 2.67 15.31 -0.86
N LEU A 12 2.65 14.69 0.33
CA LEU A 12 3.51 13.56 0.63
C LEU A 12 3.17 12.34 -0.24
N ALA A 13 1.89 12.08 -0.48
CA ALA A 13 1.43 11.02 -1.37
C ALA A 13 1.92 11.21 -2.80
N ILE A 14 1.85 12.45 -3.32
CA ILE A 14 2.36 12.80 -4.66
C ILE A 14 3.88 12.60 -4.72
N LEU A 15 4.62 13.02 -3.70
CA LEU A 15 6.08 12.85 -3.66
C LEU A 15 6.48 11.36 -3.59
N ILE A 16 5.78 10.56 -2.80
CA ILE A 16 6.02 9.11 -2.69
C ILE A 16 5.72 8.44 -4.03
N TYR A 17 4.61 8.81 -4.65
CA TYR A 17 4.23 8.30 -5.96
C TYR A 17 5.27 8.66 -7.04
N ALA A 18 5.73 9.92 -7.08
CA ALA A 18 6.78 10.35 -7.98
C ALA A 18 8.10 9.59 -7.75
N ALA A 19 8.44 9.32 -6.49
CA ALA A 19 9.60 8.51 -6.14
C ALA A 19 9.44 7.05 -6.59
N GLU A 20 8.25 6.46 -6.42
CA GLU A 20 7.95 5.11 -6.92
C GLU A 20 8.09 5.02 -8.44
N ALA A 21 7.52 5.98 -9.17
CA ALA A 21 7.60 6.04 -10.62
C ALA A 21 9.04 6.23 -11.14
N ALA A 22 9.83 7.07 -10.47
CA ALA A 22 11.20 7.37 -10.89
C ALA A 22 12.20 6.28 -10.50
N PHE A 23 12.08 5.73 -9.31
CA PHE A 23 13.10 4.87 -8.70
C PHE A 23 12.67 3.42 -8.53
N GLY A 24 11.39 3.08 -8.67
CA GLY A 24 10.85 1.75 -8.41
C GLY A 24 11.61 0.64 -9.14
N LYS A 25 11.97 0.86 -10.40
CA LYS A 25 12.73 -0.12 -11.20
C LYS A 25 14.17 -0.33 -10.70
N TYR A 26 14.79 0.71 -10.14
CA TYR A 26 16.18 0.65 -9.66
C TYR A 26 16.30 -0.03 -8.30
N ILE A 27 15.23 0.02 -7.50
CA ILE A 27 15.16 -0.61 -6.18
C ILE A 27 14.44 -1.96 -6.20
N ALA A 28 14.14 -2.48 -7.39
CA ALA A 28 13.54 -3.80 -7.55
C ALA A 28 14.48 -4.90 -7.05
N VAL A 29 13.97 -5.81 -6.22
CA VAL A 29 14.70 -6.97 -5.71
C VAL A 29 14.07 -8.25 -6.27
N ALA A 30 14.88 -9.09 -6.93
CA ALA A 30 14.42 -10.32 -7.57
C ALA A 30 13.27 -10.11 -8.59
N GLY A 31 13.19 -8.93 -9.22
CA GLY A 31 12.11 -8.57 -10.15
C GLY A 31 10.86 -8.01 -9.49
N ALA A 32 10.77 -8.03 -8.16
CA ALA A 32 9.66 -7.43 -7.42
C ALA A 32 9.92 -5.93 -7.21
N VAL A 33 9.04 -5.09 -7.75
CA VAL A 33 9.07 -3.63 -7.57
C VAL A 33 8.28 -3.28 -6.32
N PRO A 34 8.85 -2.51 -5.38
CA PRO A 34 8.11 -2.12 -4.18
C PRO A 34 6.97 -1.15 -4.52
N MET A 35 5.84 -1.32 -3.85
CA MET A 35 4.69 -0.42 -3.95
C MET A 35 4.73 0.59 -2.79
N LEU A 36 5.52 1.67 -2.94
CA LEU A 36 5.70 2.70 -1.91
C LEU A 36 4.37 3.38 -1.58
N THR A 37 3.58 3.67 -2.61
CA THR A 37 2.26 4.31 -2.51
C THR A 37 1.29 3.46 -1.69
N PHE A 38 1.27 2.15 -1.93
CA PHE A 38 0.43 1.22 -1.18
C PHE A 38 0.88 1.11 0.30
N SER A 39 2.18 1.00 0.53
CA SER A 39 2.76 0.96 1.87
C SER A 39 2.45 2.23 2.67
N PHE A 40 2.50 3.39 2.03
CA PHE A 40 2.10 4.66 2.62
C PHE A 40 0.61 4.69 2.98
N LEU A 41 -0.25 4.21 2.09
CA LEU A 41 -1.70 4.13 2.32
C LEU A 41 -2.04 3.28 3.55
N ILE A 42 -1.42 2.11 3.71
CA ILE A 42 -1.62 1.25 4.89
C ILE A 42 -1.25 1.99 6.17
N VAL A 43 -0.09 2.68 6.20
CA VAL A 43 0.34 3.45 7.38
C VAL A 43 -0.60 4.61 7.68
N CYS A 44 -1.09 5.32 6.66
CA CYS A 44 -2.10 6.37 6.83
C CYS A 44 -3.39 5.80 7.40
N SER A 45 -3.88 4.67 6.86
CA SER A 45 -5.11 4.00 7.31
C SER A 45 -5.01 3.53 8.77
N ALA A 46 -3.83 3.06 9.17
CA ALA A 46 -3.57 2.66 10.55
C ALA A 46 -3.50 3.84 11.54
N LYS A 47 -3.11 5.03 11.09
CA LYS A 47 -2.91 6.20 11.97
C LYS A 47 -4.05 7.21 11.95
N GLU A 48 -4.76 7.33 10.84
CA GLU A 48 -5.81 8.33 10.67
C GLU A 48 -7.10 7.90 11.39
N SER A 49 -7.82 8.86 11.97
CA SER A 49 -9.08 8.63 12.69
C SER A 49 -10.33 8.80 11.82
N ASP A 50 -10.19 9.38 10.64
CA ASP A 50 -11.30 9.66 9.72
C ASP A 50 -11.31 8.67 8.56
N LEU A 51 -12.32 7.78 8.54
CA LEU A 51 -12.49 6.79 7.48
C LEU A 51 -12.72 7.45 6.12
N SER A 52 -13.52 8.51 6.07
CA SER A 52 -13.86 9.18 4.80
C SER A 52 -12.61 9.71 4.12
N TYR A 53 -11.71 10.31 4.88
CA TYR A 53 -10.43 10.80 4.38
C TYR A 53 -9.55 9.67 3.82
N VAL A 54 -9.43 8.57 4.58
CA VAL A 54 -8.64 7.39 4.18
C VAL A 54 -9.20 6.78 2.89
N MET A 55 -10.53 6.70 2.76
CA MET A 55 -11.17 6.15 1.56
C MET A 55 -10.95 7.02 0.33
N VAL A 56 -11.08 8.35 0.46
CA VAL A 56 -10.79 9.28 -0.64
C VAL A 56 -9.33 9.16 -1.09
N LEU A 57 -8.40 9.12 -0.13
CA LEU A 57 -6.98 8.94 -0.43
C LEU A 57 -6.72 7.61 -1.16
N ALA A 58 -7.34 6.52 -0.72
CA ALA A 58 -7.19 5.20 -1.32
C ALA A 58 -7.70 5.17 -2.77
N VAL A 59 -8.87 5.77 -3.03
CA VAL A 59 -9.45 5.85 -4.38
C VAL A 59 -8.55 6.67 -5.31
N ILE A 60 -8.07 7.82 -4.85
CA ILE A 60 -7.18 8.68 -5.67
C ILE A 60 -5.87 7.94 -5.98
N LEU A 61 -5.21 7.37 -4.98
CA LEU A 61 -3.93 6.66 -5.17
C LEU A 61 -4.11 5.42 -6.03
N GLY A 62 -5.20 4.67 -5.84
CA GLY A 62 -5.51 3.50 -6.65
C GLY A 62 -5.77 3.86 -8.11
N ALA A 63 -6.57 4.91 -8.36
CA ALA A 63 -6.86 5.38 -9.72
C ALA A 63 -5.60 5.86 -10.46
N VAL A 64 -4.71 6.58 -9.76
CA VAL A 64 -3.42 7.00 -10.32
C VAL A 64 -2.56 5.78 -10.66
N THR A 65 -2.54 4.76 -9.78
CA THR A 65 -1.81 3.51 -10.01
C THR A 65 -2.39 2.74 -11.21
N ASP A 66 -3.71 2.67 -11.36
CA ASP A 66 -4.37 2.03 -12.50
C ASP A 66 -3.98 2.70 -13.83
N ILE A 67 -3.99 4.04 -13.88
CA ILE A 67 -3.60 4.80 -15.07
C ILE A 67 -2.16 4.51 -15.48
N MET A 68 -1.24 4.39 -14.52
CA MET A 68 0.19 4.21 -14.81
C MET A 68 0.55 2.78 -15.20
N HIS A 69 -0.16 1.79 -14.69
CA HIS A 69 0.10 0.40 -15.05
C HIS A 69 -0.61 -0.05 -16.34
N GLY A 70 -1.63 0.69 -16.79
CA GLY A 70 -2.28 0.47 -18.08
C GLY A 70 -3.06 -0.85 -18.24
N HIS A 71 -3.26 -1.59 -17.16
CA HIS A 71 -3.79 -2.95 -17.15
C HIS A 71 -5.21 -3.05 -16.55
N GLY A 72 -6.17 -2.35 -17.13
CA GLY A 72 -7.56 -2.44 -16.66
C GLY A 72 -7.88 -1.46 -15.55
N PHE A 73 -8.74 -0.51 -15.89
CA PHE A 73 -9.16 0.55 -14.98
C PHE A 73 -9.94 -0.02 -13.80
N GLY A 74 -9.50 0.27 -12.57
CA GLY A 74 -10.22 -0.07 -11.34
C GLY A 74 -9.62 -1.20 -10.51
N THR A 75 -8.68 -1.98 -11.02
CA THR A 75 -8.08 -3.11 -10.27
C THR A 75 -7.38 -2.64 -9.00
N TYR A 76 -6.45 -1.69 -9.12
CA TYR A 76 -5.77 -1.13 -7.95
C TYR A 76 -6.66 -0.19 -7.15
N THR A 77 -7.58 0.54 -7.79
CA THR A 77 -8.54 1.39 -7.08
C THR A 77 -9.38 0.59 -6.10
N ILE A 78 -9.96 -0.52 -6.52
CA ILE A 78 -10.76 -1.40 -5.66
C ILE A 78 -9.88 -2.04 -4.58
N ALA A 79 -8.72 -2.55 -4.96
CA ALA A 79 -7.80 -3.20 -4.03
C ALA A 79 -7.29 -2.25 -2.93
N PHE A 80 -6.97 -1.00 -3.29
CA PHE A 80 -6.52 0.03 -2.34
C PHE A 80 -7.66 0.47 -1.42
N ALA A 81 -8.87 0.69 -1.97
CA ALA A 81 -10.03 1.04 -1.17
C ALA A 81 -10.39 -0.07 -0.17
N PHE A 82 -10.39 -1.32 -0.61
CA PHE A 82 -10.61 -2.47 0.26
C PHE A 82 -9.54 -2.56 1.36
N SER A 83 -8.27 -2.45 1.00
CA SER A 83 -7.16 -2.52 1.95
C SER A 83 -7.22 -1.40 2.99
N ALA A 84 -7.52 -0.17 2.56
CA ALA A 84 -7.65 0.98 3.45
C ALA A 84 -8.82 0.82 4.43
N PHE A 85 -9.97 0.36 3.94
CA PHE A 85 -11.14 0.07 4.77
C PHE A 85 -10.84 -1.04 5.79
N TYR A 86 -10.23 -2.13 5.34
CA TYR A 86 -9.90 -3.27 6.17
C TYR A 86 -8.93 -2.90 7.28
N THR A 87 -7.80 -2.25 6.96
CA THR A 87 -6.83 -1.75 7.94
C THR A 87 -7.49 -0.82 8.96
N PHE A 88 -8.34 0.11 8.49
CA PHE A 88 -9.05 1.04 9.37
C PHE A 88 -10.00 0.34 10.33
N LYS A 89 -10.77 -0.65 9.86
CA LYS A 89 -11.69 -1.43 10.70
C LYS A 89 -10.93 -2.31 11.68
N LEU A 90 -9.90 -2.97 11.22
CA LEU A 90 -9.15 -3.92 12.02
C LEU A 90 -8.39 -3.24 13.16
N LYS A 91 -7.81 -2.05 12.94
CA LYS A 91 -7.17 -1.27 14.01
C LYS A 91 -8.15 -0.89 15.13
N ASN A 92 -9.41 -0.63 14.78
CA ASN A 92 -10.44 -0.27 15.76
C ASN A 92 -11.01 -1.49 16.51
N ALA A 93 -10.95 -2.67 15.90
CA ALA A 93 -11.42 -3.93 16.48
C ALA A 93 -10.36 -4.60 17.37
N ILE A 94 -9.10 -4.55 16.96
CA ILE A 94 -7.97 -5.14 17.66
C ILE A 94 -7.24 -4.01 18.38
N PHE A 95 -7.43 -3.90 19.69
CA PHE A 95 -6.88 -2.85 20.57
C PHE A 95 -5.35 -2.76 20.63
N SER A 96 -4.62 -3.42 19.77
CA SER A 96 -3.17 -3.36 19.70
C SER A 96 -2.71 -2.52 18.51
N SER A 97 -2.67 -1.21 18.68
CA SER A 97 -1.98 -0.28 17.79
C SER A 97 -0.45 -0.48 17.81
N GLY A 98 -0.02 -1.72 17.87
CA GLY A 98 1.38 -2.11 17.88
C GLY A 98 1.93 -2.25 16.46
N TRP A 99 3.26 -2.11 16.31
CA TRP A 99 3.96 -2.34 15.05
C TRP A 99 3.73 -3.75 14.48
N LEU A 100 3.52 -4.76 15.35
CA LEU A 100 3.22 -6.15 14.96
C LEU A 100 1.92 -6.27 14.15
N PHE A 101 0.88 -5.55 14.57
CA PHE A 101 -0.37 -5.48 13.80
C PHE A 101 -0.10 -4.99 12.38
N LEU A 102 0.67 -3.89 12.24
CA LEU A 102 0.98 -3.30 10.94
C LEU A 102 1.80 -4.24 10.06
N VAL A 103 2.73 -5.02 10.63
CA VAL A 103 3.53 -6.02 9.89
C VAL A 103 2.63 -7.09 9.29
N ILE A 104 1.76 -7.67 10.09
CA ILE A 104 0.84 -8.73 9.64
C ILE A 104 -0.15 -8.18 8.61
N ASP A 105 -0.72 -7.02 8.87
CA ASP A 105 -1.68 -6.36 8.01
C ASP A 105 -1.07 -6.01 6.64
N ALA A 106 0.11 -5.37 6.63
CA ALA A 106 0.82 -5.02 5.41
C ALA A 106 1.19 -6.25 4.56
N PHE A 107 1.66 -7.32 5.22
CA PHE A 107 1.99 -8.56 4.53
C PHE A 107 0.77 -9.20 3.89
N LEU A 108 -0.29 -9.40 4.66
CA LEU A 108 -1.53 -10.03 4.18
C LEU A 108 -2.19 -9.21 3.07
N LEU A 109 -2.28 -7.90 3.24
CA LEU A 109 -2.92 -7.05 2.24
C LEU A 109 -2.10 -6.95 0.95
N THR A 110 -0.77 -6.85 1.03
CA THR A 110 0.07 -6.90 -0.17
C THR A 110 -0.11 -8.22 -0.90
N PHE A 111 -0.11 -9.33 -0.15
CA PHE A 111 -0.34 -10.65 -0.73
C PHE A 111 -1.70 -10.74 -1.42
N LEU A 112 -2.78 -10.27 -0.78
CA LEU A 112 -4.13 -10.27 -1.36
C LEU A 112 -4.24 -9.40 -2.61
N VAL A 113 -3.66 -8.20 -2.60
CA VAL A 113 -3.67 -7.28 -3.77
C VAL A 113 -2.96 -7.92 -4.94
N GLN A 114 -1.79 -8.49 -4.74
CA GLN A 114 -1.02 -9.15 -5.80
C GLN A 114 -1.68 -10.44 -6.27
N PHE A 115 -2.25 -11.20 -5.38
CA PHE A 115 -3.01 -12.40 -5.71
C PHE A 115 -4.23 -12.05 -6.58
N PHE A 116 -4.95 -11.00 -6.22
CA PHE A 116 -6.09 -10.49 -7.00
C PHE A 116 -5.64 -10.02 -8.39
N TYR A 117 -4.53 -9.28 -8.46
CA TYR A 117 -3.93 -8.87 -9.73
C TYR A 117 -3.57 -10.08 -10.61
N MET A 118 -2.95 -11.12 -10.05
CA MET A 118 -2.62 -12.34 -10.78
C MET A 118 -3.86 -13.07 -11.34
N ILE A 119 -4.96 -13.09 -10.59
CA ILE A 119 -6.22 -13.72 -11.04
C ILE A 119 -6.81 -12.93 -12.22
N THR A 120 -6.81 -11.61 -12.15
CA THR A 120 -7.36 -10.76 -13.23
C THR A 120 -6.53 -10.83 -14.52
N HIS A 121 -5.22 -11.16 -14.41
CA HIS A 121 -4.29 -11.27 -15.54
C HIS A 121 -3.82 -12.71 -15.81
N ILE A 122 -4.61 -13.70 -15.42
CA ILE A 122 -4.24 -15.12 -15.56
C ILE A 122 -4.05 -15.52 -17.02
N GLY A 123 -4.74 -14.85 -17.95
CA GLY A 123 -4.59 -15.04 -19.40
C GLY A 123 -3.21 -14.66 -19.92
N ASP A 124 -2.63 -13.60 -19.37
CA ASP A 124 -1.31 -13.10 -19.77
C ASP A 124 -0.17 -13.90 -19.13
N ILE A 125 -0.37 -14.35 -17.89
CA ILE A 125 0.63 -15.10 -17.12
C ILE A 125 0.74 -16.55 -17.58
N GLY A 126 -0.36 -17.13 -18.06
CA GLY A 126 -0.47 -18.55 -18.37
C GLY A 126 -0.58 -19.43 -17.13
N SER A 127 -1.51 -20.37 -17.15
CA SER A 127 -1.83 -21.22 -15.98
C SER A 127 -0.65 -22.03 -15.43
N GLY A 128 0.30 -22.43 -16.28
CA GLY A 128 1.50 -23.16 -15.87
C GLY A 128 2.52 -22.34 -15.08
N ASN A 129 2.48 -21.01 -15.19
CA ASN A 129 3.43 -20.11 -14.53
C ASN A 129 2.88 -19.51 -13.23
N PHE A 130 1.62 -19.76 -12.91
CA PHE A 130 0.95 -19.14 -11.76
C PHE A 130 1.67 -19.36 -10.43
N LEU A 131 2.00 -20.61 -10.08
CA LEU A 131 2.72 -20.95 -8.86
C LEU A 131 4.13 -20.34 -8.85
N ARG A 132 4.81 -20.33 -10.00
CA ARG A 132 6.12 -19.71 -10.11
C ARG A 132 6.06 -18.22 -9.87
N CYS A 133 5.09 -17.50 -10.43
CA CYS A 133 4.89 -16.08 -10.20
C CYS A 133 4.55 -15.79 -8.74
N LEU A 134 3.73 -16.65 -8.10
CA LEU A 134 3.39 -16.51 -6.68
C LEU A 134 4.63 -16.49 -5.80
N TRP A 135 5.55 -17.44 -6.00
CA TRP A 135 6.77 -17.57 -5.20
C TRP A 135 7.85 -16.55 -5.58
N SER A 136 7.99 -16.23 -6.86
CA SER A 136 9.10 -15.39 -7.34
C SER A 136 8.80 -13.90 -7.32
N LEU A 137 7.52 -13.49 -7.35
CA LEU A 137 7.11 -12.08 -7.38
C LEU A 137 6.29 -11.69 -6.16
N VAL A 138 5.21 -12.41 -5.86
CA VAL A 138 4.25 -11.99 -4.82
C VAL A 138 4.85 -12.04 -3.43
N LEU A 139 5.53 -13.11 -3.07
CA LEU A 139 6.14 -13.24 -1.74
C LEU A 139 7.27 -12.24 -1.50
N PRO A 140 8.27 -12.07 -2.38
CA PRO A 140 9.29 -11.04 -2.21
C PRO A 140 8.70 -9.65 -2.11
N GLN A 141 7.67 -9.34 -2.90
CA GLN A 141 7.00 -8.04 -2.86
C GLN A 141 6.24 -7.82 -1.55
N ALA A 142 5.56 -8.85 -1.02
CA ALA A 142 4.88 -8.75 0.27
C ALA A 142 5.88 -8.48 1.42
N VAL A 143 7.01 -9.17 1.44
CA VAL A 143 8.07 -8.92 2.42
C VAL A 143 8.63 -7.51 2.27
N TYR A 144 8.93 -7.08 1.04
CA TYR A 144 9.51 -5.78 0.77
C TYR A 144 8.57 -4.63 1.18
N ASN A 145 7.29 -4.70 0.78
CA ASN A 145 6.29 -3.70 1.16
C ASN A 145 6.09 -3.64 2.68
N THR A 146 6.15 -4.79 3.36
CA THR A 146 6.07 -4.84 4.82
C THR A 146 7.22 -4.10 5.49
N LEU A 147 8.46 -4.27 4.99
CA LEU A 147 9.62 -3.54 5.50
C LEU A 147 9.47 -2.03 5.28
N ILE A 148 8.98 -1.62 4.13
CA ILE A 148 8.71 -0.21 3.83
C ILE A 148 7.60 0.35 4.72
N CYS A 149 6.52 -0.40 4.99
CA CYS A 149 5.49 -0.02 5.95
C CYS A 149 6.07 0.22 7.34
N CYS A 150 6.96 -0.66 7.80
CA CYS A 150 7.65 -0.47 9.08
C CYS A 150 8.48 0.82 9.08
N LEU A 151 9.24 1.09 8.03
CA LEU A 151 10.01 2.32 7.89
C LEU A 151 9.11 3.56 7.97
N PHE A 152 8.04 3.62 7.19
CA PHE A 152 7.09 4.73 7.22
C PHE A 152 6.43 4.90 8.59
N TYR A 153 6.10 3.80 9.25
CA TYR A 153 5.51 3.83 10.59
C TYR A 153 6.46 4.43 11.62
N PHE A 154 7.73 4.02 11.63
CA PHE A 154 8.73 4.55 12.55
C PHE A 154 9.08 6.01 12.27
N ILE A 155 9.22 6.41 11.00
CA ILE A 155 9.48 7.80 10.62
C ILE A 155 8.32 8.69 11.07
N SER A 156 7.09 8.28 10.80
CA SER A 156 5.89 9.05 11.19
C SER A 156 5.66 9.06 12.71
N GLY A 157 6.11 8.05 13.45
CA GLY A 157 6.09 8.01 14.91
C GLY A 157 7.06 8.99 15.55
N LYS A 158 8.26 9.17 14.98
CA LYS A 158 9.23 10.18 15.43
C LYS A 158 8.71 11.61 15.24
N ILE A 159 8.00 11.87 14.15
CA ILE A 159 7.43 13.19 13.86
C ILE A 159 6.32 13.55 14.87
N SER A 160 5.50 12.57 15.29
CA SER A 160 4.43 12.78 16.27
C SER A 160 4.96 13.04 17.69
N ARG A 161 6.06 12.38 18.10
CA ARG A 161 6.67 12.60 19.43
C ARG A 161 7.32 13.98 19.59
N LYS A 162 7.79 14.60 18.52
CA LYS A 162 8.46 15.91 18.55
C LYS A 162 7.46 17.09 18.70
N ARG A 163 6.16 16.81 18.67
CA ARG A 163 5.08 17.81 18.77
C ARG A 163 4.31 17.78 20.11
N ARG A 164 4.73 16.97 21.05
CA ARG A 164 4.30 17.02 22.47
C ARG A 164 5.41 17.62 23.31
#